data_d68b8c677c568201ae3e12645496b36c
#
_entry.id   d68b8c677c568201ae3e12645496b36c
#
_cell.length_a   1.000
_cell.length_b   1.000
_cell.length_c   1.000
_cell.angle_alpha   90.00
_cell.angle_beta   90.00
_cell.angle_gamma   90.00
#
_symmetry.space_group_name_H-M   'P 1'
#
loop_
_entity.id
_entity.type
_entity.pdbx_description
1 polymer ?
#
loop_
_entity_poly.entity_id
_entity_poly.type
_entity_poly.pdbx_seq_one_letter_code
_entity_poly.pdbx_strand_id
1 'polypeptide(L)'
;MTEKKANVTNTQKLKTVILSVFLAVIVWFMVIYVNDPDITTTVSDLNVRFVGEMSLRDKKLAVTGKDKIPELSVVVTGKRSDLMNFMDDIYVQVDVSDIDSTGEYNLSGVISIPTTRISVEKEKYGDIPITVEPLEMKDIEVTVKQTGMLKDKIVKSSVNNPTVTITGAKSEIDEVAGAIATVDVSSIQEDGVENVNYLLTDTNGELINKNETIESARSYVEVVNTIYDAKLLPVVPRLSAELDKEYILKADKSFATPASVTVGVDETNTDDKVIALIDKVPSDGFGEYELESSSGMYIPEDNKKVKYKLDIVKKAVAQLELTVQAQNVQSGLTAKINNKLIAQVWGEDGKITVDNVKAYVDVSGLGAGTYNLPVKIEGENVSFAENYTIEVTVE
;
A
#
# COMPACT_ATOMS: atom_id res chain seq x y z
N MET A 1 -29.14 69.70 68.98
CA MET A 1 -29.34 68.71 67.95
C MET A 1 -28.08 68.68 67.07
N THR A 2 -27.21 67.73 67.30
CA THR A 2 -25.93 67.58 66.58
C THR A 2 -26.07 66.52 65.52
N GLU A 3 -26.08 66.92 64.25
CA GLU A 3 -26.05 65.99 63.10
C GLU A 3 -24.72 65.27 63.03
N LYS A 4 -24.76 63.95 63.17
CA LYS A 4 -23.64 63.02 62.95
C LYS A 4 -23.42 62.85 61.46
N LYS A 5 -22.47 63.63 60.87
CA LYS A 5 -21.99 63.28 59.49
C LYS A 5 -21.23 61.95 59.53
N ALA A 6 -21.82 60.93 58.92
CA ALA A 6 -21.17 59.67 58.77
C ALA A 6 -19.98 59.78 57.82
N ASN A 7 -18.75 59.60 58.34
CA ASN A 7 -17.54 59.47 57.52
C ASN A 7 -17.57 58.18 56.75
N VAL A 8 -17.94 58.25 55.49
CA VAL A 8 -17.90 57.12 54.55
C VAL A 8 -16.43 56.90 54.18
N THR A 9 -15.86 55.78 54.63
CA THR A 9 -14.47 55.40 54.35
C THR A 9 -14.23 55.25 52.83
N ASN A 10 -13.01 55.67 52.36
CA ASN A 10 -12.68 55.58 50.92
C ASN A 10 -12.93 54.21 50.29
N THR A 11 -12.85 53.14 51.07
CA THR A 11 -13.15 51.78 50.65
C THR A 11 -14.65 51.55 50.36
N GLN A 12 -15.54 52.24 51.12
CA GLN A 12 -16.98 52.17 50.87
C GLN A 12 -17.39 52.94 49.62
N LYS A 13 -16.74 54.11 49.40
CA LYS A 13 -16.92 54.91 48.16
C LYS A 13 -16.46 54.13 46.94
N LEU A 14 -15.29 53.43 47.00
CA LEU A 14 -14.79 52.59 45.92
C LEU A 14 -15.72 51.43 45.62
N LYS A 15 -16.24 50.74 46.63
CA LYS A 15 -17.22 49.62 46.42
C LYS A 15 -18.51 50.14 45.79
N THR A 16 -19.02 51.32 46.17
CA THR A 16 -20.20 51.93 45.57
C THR A 16 -19.98 52.32 44.12
N VAL A 17 -18.80 52.87 43.78
CA VAL A 17 -18.45 53.18 42.39
C VAL A 17 -18.34 51.91 41.53
N ILE A 18 -17.67 50.88 42.01
CA ILE A 18 -17.60 49.58 41.31
C ILE A 18 -18.98 48.98 41.09
N LEU A 19 -19.84 48.99 42.13
CA LEU A 19 -21.19 48.48 42.01
C LEU A 19 -22.03 49.31 41.02
N SER A 20 -21.90 50.63 41.01
CA SER A 20 -22.64 51.47 40.06
C SER A 20 -22.20 51.28 38.60
N VAL A 21 -20.88 51.09 38.36
CA VAL A 21 -20.37 50.74 37.04
C VAL A 21 -20.87 49.39 36.60
N PHE A 22 -20.84 48.40 37.48
CA PHE A 22 -21.35 47.07 37.19
C PHE A 22 -22.85 47.07 36.86
N LEU A 23 -23.67 47.76 37.63
CA LEU A 23 -25.08 47.98 37.33
C LEU A 23 -25.32 48.74 36.01
N ALA A 24 -24.54 49.76 35.74
CA ALA A 24 -24.61 50.51 34.46
C ALA A 24 -24.33 49.59 33.26
N VAL A 25 -23.30 48.71 33.38
CA VAL A 25 -22.98 47.70 32.36
C VAL A 25 -24.11 46.72 32.17
N ILE A 26 -24.74 46.24 33.27
CA ILE A 26 -25.90 45.33 33.18
C ILE A 26 -27.08 46.00 32.47
N VAL A 27 -27.40 47.25 32.86
CA VAL A 27 -28.49 48.00 32.22
C VAL A 27 -28.16 48.28 30.75
N TRP A 28 -26.90 48.57 30.42
CA TRP A 28 -26.47 48.76 29.05
C TRP A 28 -26.64 47.47 28.22
N PHE A 29 -26.24 46.32 28.76
CA PHE A 29 -26.47 45.02 28.11
C PHE A 29 -27.97 44.74 27.97
N MET A 30 -28.78 45.03 29.01
CA MET A 30 -30.21 44.81 28.96
C MET A 30 -30.89 45.68 27.89
N VAL A 31 -30.49 46.95 27.77
CA VAL A 31 -31.03 47.85 26.73
C VAL A 31 -30.65 47.38 25.32
N ILE A 32 -29.43 46.90 25.11
CA ILE A 32 -29.02 46.35 23.80
C ILE A 32 -29.78 45.07 23.49
N TYR A 33 -29.95 44.20 24.48
CA TYR A 33 -30.66 42.93 24.30
C TYR A 33 -32.16 43.13 24.05
N VAL A 34 -32.81 44.07 24.72
CA VAL A 34 -34.25 44.35 24.57
C VAL A 34 -34.54 45.11 23.27
N ASN A 35 -33.67 46.03 22.86
CA ASN A 35 -33.91 46.82 21.63
C ASN A 35 -33.57 46.09 20.35
N ASP A 36 -32.71 45.01 20.39
CA ASP A 36 -32.31 44.21 19.24
C ASP A 36 -32.28 45.03 17.91
N PRO A 37 -31.33 45.96 17.74
CA PRO A 37 -31.36 46.92 16.66
C PRO A 37 -31.17 46.25 15.29
N ASP A 38 -31.76 46.85 14.29
CA ASP A 38 -31.45 46.49 12.93
C ASP A 38 -30.03 46.94 12.59
N ILE A 39 -29.22 46.02 12.05
CA ILE A 39 -27.86 46.31 11.60
C ILE A 39 -27.69 45.87 10.14
N THR A 40 -26.78 46.55 9.47
CA THR A 40 -26.36 46.20 8.10
C THR A 40 -24.95 45.66 8.18
N THR A 41 -24.71 44.49 7.61
CA THR A 41 -23.39 43.87 7.54
C THR A 41 -23.16 43.20 6.20
N THR A 42 -21.92 42.89 5.89
CA THR A 42 -21.57 42.14 4.68
C THR A 42 -21.28 40.69 5.08
N VAL A 43 -21.93 39.77 4.43
CA VAL A 43 -21.60 38.33 4.47
C VAL A 43 -20.70 38.05 3.28
N SER A 44 -19.47 37.64 3.56
CA SER A 44 -18.48 37.26 2.55
C SER A 44 -18.39 35.74 2.42
N ASP A 45 -17.80 35.27 1.33
CA ASP A 45 -17.56 33.85 1.05
C ASP A 45 -18.87 33.02 1.06
N LEU A 46 -19.85 33.51 0.29
CA LEU A 46 -21.13 32.82 0.16
C LEU A 46 -20.97 31.48 -0.57
N ASN A 47 -21.41 30.42 0.07
CA ASN A 47 -21.45 29.10 -0.55
C ASN A 47 -22.36 29.10 -1.79
N VAL A 48 -21.91 28.46 -2.87
CA VAL A 48 -22.72 28.26 -4.09
C VAL A 48 -23.26 26.84 -4.08
N ARG A 49 -24.58 26.71 -4.17
CA ARG A 49 -25.29 25.42 -4.28
C ARG A 49 -25.93 25.29 -5.65
N PHE A 50 -25.67 24.17 -6.31
CA PHE A 50 -26.22 23.84 -7.60
C PHE A 50 -27.54 23.06 -7.43
N VAL A 51 -28.57 23.48 -8.18
CA VAL A 51 -29.86 22.80 -8.26
C VAL A 51 -30.01 22.24 -9.67
N GLY A 52 -30.57 21.02 -9.78
CA GLY A 52 -30.69 20.35 -11.07
C GLY A 52 -29.52 19.47 -11.46
N GLU A 53 -28.54 19.23 -10.57
CA GLU A 53 -27.42 18.31 -10.84
C GLU A 53 -27.89 16.89 -11.19
N MET A 54 -29.01 16.41 -10.63
CA MET A 54 -29.60 15.11 -11.02
C MET A 54 -30.06 15.11 -12.48
N SER A 55 -30.63 16.20 -12.95
CA SER A 55 -31.02 16.35 -14.35
C SER A 55 -29.82 16.34 -15.31
N LEU A 56 -28.70 16.95 -14.90
CA LEU A 56 -27.44 16.85 -15.63
C LEU A 56 -26.91 15.42 -15.68
N ARG A 57 -26.96 14.70 -14.56
CA ARG A 57 -26.53 13.29 -14.50
C ARG A 57 -27.32 12.37 -15.40
N ASP A 58 -28.65 12.58 -15.49
CA ASP A 58 -29.51 11.86 -16.41
C ASP A 58 -29.09 12.08 -17.87
N LYS A 59 -28.54 13.26 -18.16
CA LYS A 59 -27.96 13.65 -19.47
C LYS A 59 -26.47 13.22 -19.60
N LYS A 60 -25.89 12.53 -18.62
CA LYS A 60 -24.47 12.15 -18.53
C LYS A 60 -23.52 13.37 -18.53
N LEU A 61 -23.89 14.41 -17.82
CA LEU A 61 -23.14 15.64 -17.66
C LEU A 61 -22.86 15.89 -16.18
N ALA A 62 -21.74 16.57 -15.88
CA ALA A 62 -21.33 16.99 -14.55
C ALA A 62 -20.82 18.42 -14.56
N VAL A 63 -21.02 19.12 -13.42
CA VAL A 63 -20.47 20.47 -13.22
C VAL A 63 -19.07 20.35 -12.64
N THR A 64 -18.12 21.04 -13.24
CA THR A 64 -16.74 21.20 -12.74
C THR A 64 -16.34 22.68 -12.72
N GLY A 65 -15.12 22.99 -12.24
CA GLY A 65 -14.63 24.36 -12.18
C GLY A 65 -15.27 25.18 -11.05
N LYS A 66 -15.79 24.52 -10.01
CA LYS A 66 -16.35 25.20 -8.80
C LYS A 66 -15.29 26.05 -8.10
N ASP A 67 -14.03 25.69 -8.23
CA ASP A 67 -12.86 26.42 -7.74
C ASP A 67 -12.57 27.75 -8.47
N LYS A 68 -13.17 27.94 -9.66
CA LYS A 68 -13.04 29.17 -10.45
C LYS A 68 -14.11 30.22 -10.12
N ILE A 69 -15.08 29.87 -9.28
CA ILE A 69 -16.14 30.79 -8.86
C ILE A 69 -15.48 31.86 -7.95
N PRO A 70 -15.63 33.14 -8.26
CA PRO A 70 -15.07 34.21 -7.44
C PRO A 70 -15.74 34.25 -6.07
N GLU A 71 -15.04 34.78 -5.06
CA GLU A 71 -15.65 35.06 -3.76
C GLU A 71 -16.88 35.92 -3.92
N LEU A 72 -18.02 35.41 -3.46
CA LEU A 72 -19.30 36.09 -3.52
C LEU A 72 -19.58 36.71 -2.15
N SER A 73 -20.06 37.98 -2.15
CA SER A 73 -20.45 38.66 -0.92
C SER A 73 -21.75 39.41 -1.10
N VAL A 74 -22.55 39.52 -0.03
CA VAL A 74 -23.81 40.24 -0.05
C VAL A 74 -23.97 41.13 1.17
N VAL A 75 -24.53 42.32 0.97
CA VAL A 75 -24.93 43.19 2.08
C VAL A 75 -26.31 42.77 2.57
N VAL A 76 -26.41 42.48 3.84
CA VAL A 76 -27.64 42.03 4.52
C VAL A 76 -28.02 43.01 5.63
N THR A 77 -29.33 43.23 5.76
CA THR A 77 -29.89 44.07 6.83
C THR A 77 -30.97 43.28 7.57
N GLY A 78 -30.89 43.29 8.87
CA GLY A 78 -31.84 42.61 9.76
C GLY A 78 -31.57 42.88 11.20
N LYS A 79 -32.37 42.31 12.08
CA LYS A 79 -32.11 42.35 13.52
C LYS A 79 -30.81 41.63 13.84
N ARG A 80 -30.06 42.19 14.78
CA ARG A 80 -28.78 41.61 15.22
C ARG A 80 -28.92 40.13 15.60
N SER A 81 -29.98 39.77 16.34
CA SER A 81 -30.21 38.39 16.72
C SER A 81 -30.50 37.46 15.55
N ASP A 82 -31.27 37.94 14.55
CA ASP A 82 -31.57 37.14 13.36
C ASP A 82 -30.33 36.94 12.49
N LEU A 83 -29.50 37.98 12.31
CA LEU A 83 -28.24 37.87 11.57
C LEU A 83 -27.28 36.90 12.24
N MET A 84 -27.10 36.99 13.56
CA MET A 84 -26.21 36.06 14.29
C MET A 84 -26.63 34.58 14.21
N ASN A 85 -27.94 34.32 14.03
CA ASN A 85 -28.46 32.97 13.98
C ASN A 85 -28.52 32.38 12.56
N PHE A 86 -28.62 33.22 11.53
CA PHE A 86 -28.97 32.78 10.19
C PHE A 86 -28.01 33.24 9.08
N MET A 87 -26.99 34.09 9.38
CA MET A 87 -26.11 34.58 8.34
C MET A 87 -25.28 33.48 7.67
N ASP A 88 -24.92 32.41 8.40
CA ASP A 88 -24.16 31.27 7.89
C ASP A 88 -25.02 30.36 6.98
N ASP A 89 -26.35 30.51 7.04
CA ASP A 89 -27.31 29.76 6.20
C ASP A 89 -27.66 30.50 4.90
N ILE A 90 -27.05 31.65 4.66
CA ILE A 90 -27.22 32.40 3.41
C ILE A 90 -26.30 31.85 2.35
N TYR A 91 -26.85 31.45 1.20
CA TYR A 91 -26.08 30.88 0.09
C TYR A 91 -26.61 31.37 -1.27
N VAL A 92 -25.82 31.17 -2.32
CA VAL A 92 -26.25 31.46 -3.70
C VAL A 92 -26.68 30.13 -4.35
N GLN A 93 -27.88 30.12 -4.88
CA GLN A 93 -28.43 28.98 -5.62
C GLN A 93 -28.30 29.21 -7.11
N VAL A 94 -27.70 28.28 -7.84
CA VAL A 94 -27.52 28.29 -9.30
C VAL A 94 -28.27 27.09 -9.87
N ASP A 95 -29.18 27.36 -10.82
CA ASP A 95 -29.91 26.31 -11.50
C ASP A 95 -29.18 25.88 -12.78
N VAL A 96 -28.88 24.58 -12.86
CA VAL A 96 -28.19 23.95 -13.98
C VAL A 96 -29.06 22.97 -14.75
N SER A 97 -30.36 22.86 -14.42
CA SER A 97 -31.28 21.87 -14.97
C SER A 97 -31.49 21.97 -16.47
N ASP A 98 -31.42 23.19 -17.02
CA ASP A 98 -31.67 23.48 -18.45
C ASP A 98 -30.45 23.28 -19.35
N ILE A 99 -29.29 22.87 -18.78
CA ILE A 99 -28.09 22.62 -19.57
C ILE A 99 -28.19 21.25 -20.24
N ASP A 100 -27.93 21.20 -21.55
CA ASP A 100 -28.07 20.01 -22.38
C ASP A 100 -26.75 19.59 -23.07
N SER A 101 -25.66 20.36 -22.93
CA SER A 101 -24.41 20.10 -23.60
C SER A 101 -23.21 20.51 -22.76
N THR A 102 -22.06 20.01 -23.13
CA THR A 102 -20.77 20.39 -22.52
C THR A 102 -20.35 21.78 -22.95
N GLY A 103 -19.63 22.50 -22.11
CA GLY A 103 -19.09 23.82 -22.40
C GLY A 103 -18.91 24.69 -21.16
N GLU A 104 -18.50 25.92 -21.39
CA GLU A 104 -18.43 26.98 -20.38
C GLU A 104 -19.72 27.78 -20.37
N TYR A 105 -20.25 27.98 -19.17
CA TYR A 105 -21.49 28.71 -18.96
C TYR A 105 -21.28 29.82 -17.93
N ASN A 106 -21.98 30.95 -18.14
CA ASN A 106 -22.10 32.02 -17.17
C ASN A 106 -23.56 32.08 -16.71
N LEU A 107 -23.83 31.64 -15.49
CA LEU A 107 -25.18 31.50 -14.96
C LEU A 107 -25.50 32.59 -13.96
N SER A 108 -26.77 32.89 -13.78
CA SER A 108 -27.24 33.75 -12.71
C SER A 108 -27.56 32.93 -11.48
N GLY A 109 -27.06 33.36 -10.32
CA GLY A 109 -27.40 32.79 -9.03
C GLY A 109 -28.44 33.61 -8.29
N VAL A 110 -29.34 32.95 -7.56
CA VAL A 110 -30.34 33.59 -6.69
C VAL A 110 -29.82 33.44 -5.23
N ILE A 111 -29.86 34.57 -4.48
CA ILE A 111 -29.49 34.52 -3.07
C ILE A 111 -30.62 33.90 -2.28
N SER A 112 -30.37 32.79 -1.63
CA SER A 112 -31.28 32.10 -0.73
C SER A 112 -31.10 32.60 0.70
N ILE A 113 -32.18 33.07 1.30
CA ILE A 113 -32.23 33.61 2.66
C ILE A 113 -33.11 32.72 3.49
N PRO A 114 -32.65 32.22 4.65
CA PRO A 114 -33.42 31.27 5.47
C PRO A 114 -34.66 31.89 6.15
N THR A 115 -34.75 33.22 6.23
CA THR A 115 -35.84 33.93 6.91
C THR A 115 -36.20 35.23 6.24
N THR A 116 -37.49 35.59 6.24
CA THR A 116 -37.99 36.84 5.73
C THR A 116 -37.66 38.09 6.60
N ARG A 117 -37.02 37.89 7.73
CA ARG A 117 -36.60 38.97 8.66
C ARG A 117 -35.25 39.57 8.27
N ILE A 118 -34.54 38.96 7.36
CA ILE A 118 -33.30 39.44 6.79
C ILE A 118 -33.62 39.92 5.35
N SER A 119 -33.20 41.12 5.04
CA SER A 119 -33.28 41.67 3.67
C SER A 119 -31.87 41.75 3.07
N VAL A 120 -31.77 41.58 1.78
CA VAL A 120 -30.53 41.68 0.99
C VAL A 120 -30.61 42.87 0.04
N GLU A 121 -29.47 43.52 -0.15
CA GLU A 121 -29.40 44.64 -1.10
C GLU A 121 -29.53 44.16 -2.56
N LYS A 122 -29.06 42.95 -2.85
CA LYS A 122 -29.03 42.35 -4.19
C LYS A 122 -29.58 40.94 -4.13
N GLU A 123 -30.64 40.65 -4.83
CA GLU A 123 -31.31 39.34 -4.82
C GLU A 123 -30.64 38.32 -5.75
N LYS A 124 -29.87 38.78 -6.75
CA LYS A 124 -29.26 37.91 -7.78
C LYS A 124 -27.82 38.28 -8.03
N TYR A 125 -27.02 37.24 -8.26
CA TYR A 125 -25.69 37.35 -8.86
C TYR A 125 -25.78 36.99 -10.33
N GLY A 126 -25.14 37.81 -11.20
CA GLY A 126 -24.89 37.45 -12.60
C GLY A 126 -23.49 36.86 -12.76
N ASP A 127 -23.28 36.19 -13.88
CA ASP A 127 -21.95 35.78 -14.35
C ASP A 127 -21.17 34.87 -13.40
N ILE A 128 -21.84 33.84 -12.83
CA ILE A 128 -21.19 32.77 -12.13
C ILE A 128 -20.63 31.79 -13.16
N PRO A 129 -19.31 31.76 -13.38
CA PRO A 129 -18.68 30.87 -14.35
C PRO A 129 -18.69 29.43 -13.86
N ILE A 130 -19.16 28.52 -14.69
CA ILE A 130 -19.07 27.07 -14.48
C ILE A 130 -18.65 26.39 -15.78
N THR A 131 -18.07 25.23 -15.66
CA THR A 131 -17.78 24.32 -16.77
C THR A 131 -18.64 23.08 -16.63
N VAL A 132 -19.22 22.62 -17.74
CA VAL A 132 -19.98 21.37 -17.81
C VAL A 132 -19.22 20.41 -18.70
N GLU A 133 -18.92 19.25 -18.17
CA GLU A 133 -18.17 18.18 -18.82
C GLU A 133 -18.98 16.89 -18.89
N PRO A 134 -18.54 15.88 -19.68
CA PRO A 134 -19.13 14.56 -19.63
C PRO A 134 -18.97 13.98 -18.22
N LEU A 135 -20.01 13.34 -17.71
CA LEU A 135 -19.96 12.51 -16.52
C LEU A 135 -19.34 11.17 -16.89
N GLU A 136 -18.19 10.84 -16.32
CA GLU A 136 -17.50 9.59 -16.55
C GLU A 136 -17.44 8.71 -15.29
N MET A 137 -17.34 7.42 -15.53
CA MET A 137 -17.11 6.41 -14.50
C MET A 137 -15.80 5.70 -14.78
N LYS A 138 -15.03 5.43 -13.72
CA LYS A 138 -13.74 4.73 -13.79
C LYS A 138 -13.60 3.76 -12.64
N ASP A 139 -13.16 2.57 -12.97
CA ASP A 139 -12.72 1.61 -11.96
C ASP A 139 -11.27 1.89 -11.59
N ILE A 140 -11.01 2.06 -10.31
CA ILE A 140 -9.68 2.28 -9.74
C ILE A 140 -9.31 1.18 -8.77
N GLU A 141 -8.04 0.93 -8.61
CA GLU A 141 -7.51 -0.01 -7.63
C GLU A 141 -7.15 0.71 -6.32
N VAL A 142 -7.58 0.11 -5.20
CA VAL A 142 -7.22 0.58 -3.85
C VAL A 142 -6.07 -0.27 -3.33
N THR A 143 -4.95 0.36 -3.03
CA THR A 143 -3.79 -0.28 -2.41
C THR A 143 -3.74 -0.01 -0.91
N VAL A 144 -3.09 -0.89 -0.14
CA VAL A 144 -2.88 -0.69 1.30
C VAL A 144 -1.53 -0.05 1.55
N LYS A 145 -1.54 1.00 2.36
CA LYS A 145 -0.33 1.58 2.96
C LYS A 145 -0.35 1.31 4.46
N GLN A 146 0.65 0.59 4.95
CA GLN A 146 0.80 0.35 6.38
C GLN A 146 1.55 1.49 7.06
N THR A 147 1.16 1.81 8.29
CA THR A 147 1.85 2.73 9.20
C THR A 147 1.99 2.07 10.57
N GLY A 148 2.90 2.57 11.38
CA GLY A 148 3.18 1.95 12.67
C GLY A 148 4.00 0.66 12.55
N MET A 149 4.15 -0.04 13.67
CA MET A 149 4.93 -1.29 13.75
C MET A 149 4.43 -2.11 14.95
N LEU A 150 4.29 -3.41 14.76
CA LEU A 150 4.10 -4.36 15.86
C LEU A 150 5.46 -4.93 16.27
N LYS A 151 5.69 -5.01 17.58
CA LYS A 151 6.94 -5.58 18.10
C LYS A 151 6.98 -7.09 17.83
N ASP A 152 8.08 -7.57 17.27
CA ASP A 152 8.36 -9.00 16.98
C ASP A 152 7.29 -9.68 16.09
N LYS A 153 6.50 -8.89 15.35
CA LYS A 153 5.46 -9.35 14.43
C LYS A 153 5.55 -8.64 13.08
N ILE A 154 4.99 -9.28 12.07
CA ILE A 154 4.77 -8.71 10.74
C ILE A 154 3.29 -8.86 10.42
N VAL A 155 2.67 -7.78 9.97
CA VAL A 155 1.27 -7.80 9.53
C VAL A 155 1.23 -7.80 8.01
N LYS A 156 0.50 -8.74 7.43
CA LYS A 156 0.11 -8.72 6.02
C LYS A 156 -1.28 -8.10 5.94
N SER A 157 -1.39 -6.94 5.28
CA SER A 157 -2.66 -6.29 5.01
C SER A 157 -2.97 -6.38 3.51
N SER A 158 -4.18 -6.80 3.17
CA SER A 158 -4.62 -6.90 1.78
C SER A 158 -6.08 -6.48 1.64
N VAL A 159 -6.43 -5.79 0.55
CA VAL A 159 -7.83 -5.42 0.27
C VAL A 159 -8.58 -6.64 -0.27
N ASN A 160 -9.71 -6.97 0.35
CA ASN A 160 -10.54 -8.12 -0.06
C ASN A 160 -11.12 -7.94 -1.47
N ASN A 161 -11.59 -6.74 -1.79
CA ASN A 161 -12.07 -6.35 -3.11
C ASN A 161 -11.46 -4.99 -3.48
N PRO A 162 -10.29 -4.96 -4.17
CA PRO A 162 -9.53 -3.73 -4.35
C PRO A 162 -10.13 -2.76 -5.37
N THR A 163 -11.07 -3.21 -6.22
CA THR A 163 -11.64 -2.35 -7.26
C THR A 163 -12.79 -1.51 -6.72
N VAL A 164 -12.74 -0.20 -6.94
CA VAL A 164 -13.79 0.76 -6.60
C VAL A 164 -14.14 1.58 -7.82
N THR A 165 -15.44 1.71 -8.10
CA THR A 165 -15.93 2.59 -9.17
C THR A 165 -16.11 3.99 -8.62
N ILE A 166 -15.52 4.97 -9.29
CA ILE A 166 -15.68 6.40 -9.03
C ILE A 166 -16.43 7.05 -10.20
N THR A 167 -17.14 8.13 -9.91
CA THR A 167 -17.95 8.87 -10.89
C THR A 167 -17.75 10.37 -10.69
N GLY A 168 -17.52 11.12 -11.74
CA GLY A 168 -17.31 12.57 -11.68
C GLY A 168 -17.14 13.19 -13.06
N ALA A 169 -16.81 14.46 -13.11
CA ALA A 169 -16.47 15.14 -14.35
C ALA A 169 -15.22 14.52 -14.99
N LYS A 170 -15.22 14.44 -16.32
CA LYS A 170 -14.15 13.79 -17.08
C LYS A 170 -12.75 14.26 -16.68
N SER A 171 -12.52 15.57 -16.58
CA SER A 171 -11.20 16.11 -16.23
C SER A 171 -10.75 15.70 -14.83
N GLU A 172 -11.68 15.60 -13.86
CA GLU A 172 -11.39 15.19 -12.49
C GLU A 172 -11.11 13.68 -12.40
N ILE A 173 -11.88 12.86 -13.15
CA ILE A 173 -11.69 11.39 -13.21
C ILE A 173 -10.38 11.02 -13.90
N ASP A 174 -9.97 11.78 -14.93
CA ASP A 174 -8.71 11.54 -15.65
C ASP A 174 -7.48 11.78 -14.75
N GLU A 175 -7.55 12.67 -13.76
CA GLU A 175 -6.49 12.91 -12.78
C GLU A 175 -6.30 11.76 -11.80
N VAL A 176 -7.34 10.96 -11.54
CA VAL A 176 -7.26 9.85 -10.57
C VAL A 176 -6.58 8.64 -11.18
N ALA A 177 -5.49 8.18 -10.59
CA ALA A 177 -4.80 6.95 -11.00
C ALA A 177 -5.18 5.74 -10.13
N GLY A 178 -5.46 5.95 -8.84
CA GLY A 178 -5.80 4.90 -7.89
C GLY A 178 -6.25 5.47 -6.55
N ALA A 179 -6.19 4.64 -5.52
CA ALA A 179 -6.49 5.05 -4.16
C ALA A 179 -5.62 4.31 -3.13
N ILE A 180 -5.45 4.91 -1.96
CA ILE A 180 -4.68 4.35 -0.84
C ILE A 180 -5.57 4.26 0.40
N ALA A 181 -5.66 3.05 0.96
CA ALA A 181 -6.21 2.79 2.29
C ALA A 181 -5.05 2.69 3.29
N THR A 182 -5.04 3.51 4.33
CA THR A 182 -3.97 3.53 5.32
C THR A 182 -4.38 2.76 6.56
N VAL A 183 -3.58 1.77 6.95
CA VAL A 183 -3.80 0.91 8.13
C VAL A 183 -2.70 1.16 9.15
N ASP A 184 -3.06 1.46 10.39
CA ASP A 184 -2.11 1.52 11.50
C ASP A 184 -1.97 0.13 12.14
N VAL A 185 -0.91 -0.59 11.72
CA VAL A 185 -0.67 -1.96 12.19
C VAL A 185 -0.29 -2.04 13.68
N SER A 186 0.09 -0.92 14.31
CA SER A 186 0.45 -0.90 15.74
C SER A 186 -0.74 -1.18 16.67
N SER A 187 -1.96 -0.98 16.18
CA SER A 187 -3.20 -1.19 16.91
C SER A 187 -3.81 -2.58 16.74
N ILE A 188 -3.30 -3.39 15.80
CA ILE A 188 -3.85 -4.70 15.46
C ILE A 188 -3.39 -5.72 16.50
N GLN A 189 -4.36 -6.45 17.10
CA GLN A 189 -4.08 -7.43 18.17
C GLN A 189 -4.28 -8.88 17.71
N GLU A 190 -5.14 -9.11 16.73
CA GLU A 190 -5.48 -10.43 16.19
C GLU A 190 -5.78 -10.34 14.68
N ASP A 191 -5.76 -11.48 14.03
CA ASP A 191 -6.18 -11.60 12.62
C ASP A 191 -7.63 -11.13 12.46
N GLY A 192 -7.90 -10.36 11.40
CA GLY A 192 -9.25 -9.86 11.22
C GLY A 192 -9.45 -9.02 9.97
N VAL A 193 -10.67 -8.54 9.83
CA VAL A 193 -11.10 -7.66 8.74
C VAL A 193 -11.55 -6.34 9.33
N GLU A 194 -11.06 -5.25 8.78
CA GLU A 194 -11.47 -3.90 9.15
C GLU A 194 -11.92 -3.08 7.95
N ASN A 195 -12.85 -2.15 8.18
CA ASN A 195 -13.28 -1.19 7.18
C ASN A 195 -12.37 0.04 7.24
N VAL A 196 -11.64 0.29 6.17
CA VAL A 196 -10.68 1.38 6.08
C VAL A 196 -11.11 2.36 4.99
N ASN A 197 -11.24 3.64 5.34
CA ASN A 197 -11.47 4.69 4.36
C ASN A 197 -10.23 4.83 3.47
N TYR A 198 -10.45 5.12 2.20
CA TYR A 198 -9.37 5.35 1.26
C TYR A 198 -9.37 6.81 0.77
N LEU A 199 -8.22 7.25 0.29
CA LEU A 199 -8.01 8.54 -0.34
C LEU A 199 -7.57 8.34 -1.79
N LEU A 200 -8.07 9.18 -2.70
CA LEU A 200 -7.72 9.11 -4.11
C LEU A 200 -6.30 9.63 -4.34
N THR A 201 -5.63 9.07 -5.34
CA THR A 201 -4.26 9.45 -5.72
C THR A 201 -4.16 9.71 -7.21
N ASP A 202 -3.25 10.61 -7.56
CA ASP A 202 -2.84 10.89 -8.94
C ASP A 202 -1.81 9.85 -9.46
N THR A 203 -1.32 10.07 -10.68
CA THR A 203 -0.30 9.22 -11.32
C THR A 203 1.07 9.23 -10.63
N ASN A 204 1.35 10.21 -9.77
CA ASN A 204 2.58 10.30 -8.98
C ASN A 204 2.41 9.66 -7.60
N GLY A 205 1.19 9.22 -7.25
CA GLY A 205 0.85 8.70 -5.93
C GLY A 205 0.57 9.79 -4.89
N GLU A 206 0.41 11.05 -5.32
CA GLU A 206 0.04 12.16 -4.45
C GLU A 206 -1.46 12.17 -4.18
N LEU A 207 -1.85 12.59 -2.96
CA LEU A 207 -3.26 12.63 -2.57
C LEU A 207 -4.03 13.74 -3.30
N ILE A 208 -5.19 13.38 -3.84
CA ILE A 208 -6.10 14.32 -4.50
C ILE A 208 -7.13 14.81 -3.48
N ASN A 209 -7.13 16.12 -3.20
CA ASN A 209 -8.06 16.75 -2.25
C ASN A 209 -9.43 17.10 -2.87
N LYS A 210 -9.83 16.39 -3.94
CA LYS A 210 -11.09 16.65 -4.69
C LYS A 210 -12.20 15.64 -4.36
N ASN A 211 -12.15 14.99 -3.21
CA ASN A 211 -13.14 13.98 -2.81
C ASN A 211 -14.58 14.50 -2.73
N GLU A 212 -14.78 15.81 -2.64
CA GLU A 212 -16.12 16.42 -2.59
C GLU A 212 -16.82 16.47 -3.94
N THR A 213 -16.06 16.40 -5.04
CA THR A 213 -16.58 16.49 -6.43
C THR A 213 -16.69 15.11 -7.09
N ILE A 214 -15.87 14.16 -6.66
CA ILE A 214 -15.87 12.78 -7.16
C ILE A 214 -16.69 11.91 -6.22
N GLU A 215 -17.72 11.29 -6.74
CA GLU A 215 -18.51 10.31 -6.00
C GLU A 215 -17.94 8.91 -6.15
N SER A 216 -17.99 8.14 -5.11
CA SER A 216 -17.60 6.73 -5.13
C SER A 216 -18.73 5.82 -4.69
N ALA A 217 -18.79 4.63 -5.25
CA ALA A 217 -19.81 3.63 -4.91
C ALA A 217 -19.76 3.22 -3.42
N ARG A 218 -18.58 3.36 -2.78
CA ARG A 218 -18.35 3.10 -1.36
C ARG A 218 -17.20 3.97 -0.86
N SER A 219 -17.28 4.42 0.39
CA SER A 219 -16.26 5.28 1.00
C SER A 219 -15.14 4.52 1.71
N TYR A 220 -15.27 3.21 1.86
CA TYR A 220 -14.29 2.34 2.53
C TYR A 220 -14.07 1.05 1.74
N VAL A 221 -12.99 0.38 2.06
CA VAL A 221 -12.68 -0.97 1.62
C VAL A 221 -12.47 -1.89 2.83
N GLU A 222 -12.74 -3.17 2.65
CA GLU A 222 -12.44 -4.20 3.64
C GLU A 222 -10.97 -4.61 3.51
N VAL A 223 -10.19 -4.39 4.55
CA VAL A 223 -8.79 -4.80 4.64
C VAL A 223 -8.69 -6.01 5.54
N VAL A 224 -8.13 -7.09 5.01
CA VAL A 224 -7.82 -8.31 5.75
C VAL A 224 -6.41 -8.18 6.29
N ASN A 225 -6.27 -8.27 7.61
CA ASN A 225 -5.01 -8.26 8.32
C ASN A 225 -4.69 -9.65 8.85
N THR A 226 -3.50 -10.15 8.55
CA THR A 226 -2.98 -11.41 9.08
C THR A 226 -1.64 -11.15 9.77
N ILE A 227 -1.50 -11.64 11.00
CA ILE A 227 -0.33 -11.43 11.85
C ILE A 227 0.58 -12.66 11.78
N TYR A 228 1.85 -12.42 11.51
CA TYR A 228 2.91 -13.43 11.48
C TYR A 228 3.94 -13.14 12.56
N ASP A 229 4.62 -14.17 13.04
CA ASP A 229 5.84 -14.02 13.86
C ASP A 229 7.01 -13.53 13.00
N ALA A 230 7.69 -12.47 13.44
CA ALA A 230 8.84 -11.96 12.72
C ALA A 230 10.06 -12.88 12.95
N LYS A 231 10.65 -13.38 11.87
CA LYS A 231 11.83 -14.25 11.91
C LYS A 231 12.89 -13.74 10.94
N LEU A 232 14.12 -13.56 11.43
CA LEU A 232 15.26 -13.22 10.60
C LEU A 232 15.87 -14.50 10.02
N LEU A 233 15.78 -14.66 8.69
CA LEU A 233 16.25 -15.84 7.99
C LEU A 233 17.39 -15.50 7.02
N PRO A 234 18.42 -16.37 6.90
CA PRO A 234 19.47 -16.21 5.91
C PRO A 234 18.92 -16.43 4.50
N VAL A 235 19.43 -15.68 3.54
CA VAL A 235 19.08 -15.82 2.12
C VAL A 235 20.08 -16.75 1.44
N VAL A 236 19.57 -17.77 0.76
CA VAL A 236 20.36 -18.79 0.07
C VAL A 236 20.03 -18.80 -1.42
N PRO A 237 21.00 -18.76 -2.32
CA PRO A 237 20.74 -18.78 -3.74
C PRO A 237 20.40 -20.18 -4.23
N ARG A 238 19.49 -20.27 -5.20
CA ARG A 238 19.16 -21.50 -5.93
C ARG A 238 18.98 -21.20 -7.40
N LEU A 239 19.63 -21.97 -8.27
CA LEU A 239 19.42 -21.85 -9.70
C LEU A 239 18.00 -22.31 -10.09
N SER A 240 17.43 -21.63 -11.09
CA SER A 240 16.24 -22.15 -11.78
C SER A 240 16.56 -23.50 -12.43
N ALA A 241 15.53 -24.32 -12.67
CA ALA A 241 15.70 -25.64 -13.27
C ALA A 241 16.38 -25.59 -14.66
N GLU A 242 16.26 -24.48 -15.37
CA GLU A 242 16.92 -24.28 -16.67
C GLU A 242 18.41 -23.97 -16.51
N LEU A 243 18.74 -23.04 -15.62
CA LEU A 243 20.13 -22.67 -15.36
C LEU A 243 20.91 -23.79 -14.68
N ASP A 244 20.29 -24.59 -13.83
CA ASP A 244 20.93 -25.73 -13.20
C ASP A 244 21.40 -26.82 -14.19
N LYS A 245 20.83 -26.87 -15.41
CA LYS A 245 21.31 -27.75 -16.47
C LYS A 245 22.65 -27.29 -17.06
N GLU A 246 22.89 -25.98 -17.09
CA GLU A 246 24.03 -25.37 -17.80
C GLU A 246 25.12 -24.86 -16.88
N TYR A 247 24.80 -24.56 -15.61
CA TYR A 247 25.69 -23.87 -14.69
C TYR A 247 25.85 -24.61 -13.35
N ILE A 248 26.96 -24.36 -12.69
CA ILE A 248 27.26 -24.74 -11.33
C ILE A 248 27.34 -23.47 -10.49
N LEU A 249 26.50 -23.39 -9.45
CA LEU A 249 26.51 -22.29 -8.50
C LEU A 249 27.42 -22.65 -7.31
N LYS A 250 28.43 -21.82 -7.04
CA LYS A 250 29.26 -21.93 -5.84
C LYS A 250 28.62 -21.10 -4.72
N ALA A 251 27.65 -21.68 -4.03
CA ALA A 251 26.85 -20.99 -3.02
C ALA A 251 27.70 -20.44 -1.86
N ASP A 252 28.79 -21.13 -1.50
CA ASP A 252 29.74 -20.73 -0.46
C ASP A 252 30.59 -19.49 -0.84
N LYS A 253 30.66 -19.15 -2.14
CA LYS A 253 31.37 -18.00 -2.68
C LYS A 253 30.42 -16.93 -3.22
N SER A 254 29.14 -17.13 -3.11
CA SER A 254 28.09 -16.20 -3.54
C SER A 254 27.55 -15.44 -2.34
N PHE A 255 27.36 -14.13 -2.46
CA PHE A 255 27.02 -13.26 -1.35
C PHE A 255 25.75 -12.45 -1.65
N ALA A 256 24.78 -12.56 -0.74
CA ALA A 256 23.56 -11.74 -0.74
C ALA A 256 23.76 -10.40 -0.03
N THR A 257 23.06 -9.38 -0.49
CA THR A 257 22.95 -8.10 0.19
C THR A 257 21.48 -7.66 0.18
N PRO A 258 20.76 -7.69 1.32
CA PRO A 258 21.21 -8.15 2.64
C PRO A 258 21.41 -9.68 2.69
N ALA A 259 22.29 -10.17 3.60
CA ALA A 259 22.55 -11.60 3.78
C ALA A 259 21.42 -12.35 4.47
N SER A 260 20.56 -11.64 5.19
CA SER A 260 19.36 -12.16 5.86
C SER A 260 18.24 -11.17 5.73
N VAL A 261 17.01 -11.65 5.67
CA VAL A 261 15.79 -10.85 5.59
C VAL A 261 14.82 -11.20 6.70
N THR A 262 14.09 -10.22 7.20
CA THR A 262 13.01 -10.46 8.15
C THR A 262 11.75 -10.83 7.40
N VAL A 263 11.19 -11.98 7.70
CA VAL A 263 9.97 -12.53 7.12
C VAL A 263 8.95 -12.82 8.22
N GLY A 264 7.67 -12.82 7.85
CA GLY A 264 6.60 -13.31 8.72
C GLY A 264 6.46 -14.82 8.57
N VAL A 265 6.35 -15.54 9.66
CA VAL A 265 6.09 -16.98 9.67
C VAL A 265 4.90 -17.31 10.56
N ASP A 266 4.08 -18.28 10.14
CA ASP A 266 3.04 -18.87 10.97
C ASP A 266 3.53 -20.16 11.64
N GLU A 267 2.68 -20.78 12.45
CA GLU A 267 3.01 -22.01 13.19
C GLU A 267 3.32 -23.22 12.29
N THR A 268 2.93 -23.18 11.03
CA THR A 268 3.12 -24.28 10.06
C THR A 268 4.48 -24.21 9.36
N ASN A 269 5.12 -23.05 9.38
CA ASN A 269 6.39 -22.83 8.69
C ASN A 269 7.58 -23.33 9.53
N THR A 270 8.36 -24.23 8.97
CA THR A 270 9.55 -24.82 9.58
C THR A 270 10.85 -24.41 8.90
N ASP A 271 10.80 -23.48 7.94
CA ASP A 271 11.96 -23.09 7.18
C ASP A 271 13.00 -22.34 8.04
N ASP A 272 14.25 -22.64 7.75
CA ASP A 272 15.43 -22.04 8.38
C ASP A 272 16.17 -21.04 7.47
N LYS A 273 15.67 -20.85 6.24
CA LYS A 273 16.24 -19.99 5.18
C LYS A 273 15.19 -19.51 4.21
N VAL A 274 15.52 -18.45 3.45
CA VAL A 274 14.74 -17.96 2.33
C VAL A 274 15.53 -18.19 1.05
N ILE A 275 14.86 -18.65 0.01
CA ILE A 275 15.48 -18.95 -1.28
C ILE A 275 15.43 -17.72 -2.18
N ALA A 276 16.58 -17.32 -2.72
CA ALA A 276 16.68 -16.40 -3.84
C ALA A 276 16.74 -17.21 -5.14
N LEU A 277 15.73 -17.08 -6.00
CA LEU A 277 15.67 -17.79 -7.27
C LEU A 277 16.55 -17.07 -8.31
N ILE A 278 17.62 -17.74 -8.72
CA ILE A 278 18.53 -17.26 -9.77
C ILE A 278 17.97 -17.72 -11.11
N ASP A 279 17.31 -16.82 -11.82
CA ASP A 279 16.65 -17.06 -13.11
C ASP A 279 17.47 -16.56 -14.33
N LYS A 280 18.53 -15.79 -14.06
CA LYS A 280 19.46 -15.25 -15.08
C LYS A 280 20.87 -15.13 -14.52
N VAL A 281 21.87 -15.25 -15.40
CA VAL A 281 23.27 -15.06 -15.05
C VAL A 281 23.75 -13.73 -15.62
N PRO A 282 24.02 -12.72 -14.79
CA PRO A 282 24.54 -11.43 -15.26
C PRO A 282 26.01 -11.55 -15.65
N SER A 283 26.43 -10.77 -16.66
CA SER A 283 27.78 -10.80 -17.21
C SER A 283 28.88 -10.39 -16.23
N ASP A 284 28.55 -9.58 -15.25
CA ASP A 284 29.46 -9.06 -14.21
C ASP A 284 29.33 -9.81 -12.86
N GLY A 285 28.49 -10.83 -12.80
CA GLY A 285 28.22 -11.61 -11.60
C GLY A 285 27.30 -10.93 -10.57
N PHE A 286 26.82 -9.69 -10.85
CA PHE A 286 25.91 -8.98 -9.96
C PHE A 286 24.49 -8.98 -10.51
N GLY A 287 23.52 -9.35 -9.70
CA GLY A 287 22.11 -9.36 -10.09
C GLY A 287 21.17 -9.08 -8.93
N GLU A 288 19.94 -8.70 -9.27
CA GLU A 288 18.83 -8.60 -8.31
C GLU A 288 17.85 -9.75 -8.60
N TYR A 289 17.47 -10.46 -7.54
CA TYR A 289 16.69 -11.69 -7.63
C TYR A 289 15.54 -11.66 -6.64
N GLU A 290 14.43 -12.27 -7.02
CA GLU A 290 13.26 -12.39 -6.17
C GLU A 290 13.44 -13.52 -5.15
N LEU A 291 12.87 -13.29 -3.97
CA LEU A 291 12.82 -14.27 -2.91
C LEU A 291 11.56 -15.12 -3.04
N GLU A 292 11.71 -16.42 -2.93
CA GLU A 292 10.57 -17.34 -2.96
C GLU A 292 9.95 -17.46 -1.57
N SER A 293 8.64 -17.30 -1.51
CA SER A 293 7.83 -17.56 -0.32
C SER A 293 7.44 -19.03 -0.29
N SER A 294 7.56 -19.66 0.88
CA SER A 294 7.07 -21.02 1.15
C SER A 294 5.71 -21.00 1.85
N SER A 295 5.11 -22.17 2.07
CA SER A 295 3.86 -22.28 2.83
C SER A 295 4.05 -21.73 4.25
N GLY A 296 3.11 -20.92 4.72
CA GLY A 296 3.17 -20.28 6.03
C GLY A 296 4.23 -19.17 6.17
N MET A 297 4.83 -18.73 5.06
CA MET A 297 5.79 -17.63 5.04
C MET A 297 5.24 -16.42 4.26
N TYR A 298 5.34 -15.25 4.84
CA TYR A 298 5.06 -13.97 4.20
C TYR A 298 6.33 -13.12 4.10
N ILE A 299 6.69 -12.71 2.90
CA ILE A 299 7.81 -11.81 2.65
C ILE A 299 7.24 -10.42 2.36
N PRO A 300 7.51 -9.39 3.20
CA PRO A 300 7.09 -8.02 2.92
C PRO A 300 7.64 -7.51 1.58
N GLU A 301 6.89 -6.62 0.91
CA GLU A 301 7.26 -6.10 -0.42
C GLU A 301 8.68 -5.51 -0.45
N ASP A 302 9.05 -4.77 0.59
CA ASP A 302 10.39 -4.15 0.71
C ASP A 302 11.53 -5.18 0.82
N ASN A 303 11.19 -6.43 1.18
CA ASN A 303 12.14 -7.53 1.34
C ASN A 303 12.05 -8.58 0.22
N LYS A 304 11.18 -8.40 -0.78
CA LYS A 304 10.96 -9.40 -1.86
C LYS A 304 12.15 -9.58 -2.78
N LYS A 305 13.06 -8.61 -2.85
CA LYS A 305 14.22 -8.65 -3.73
C LYS A 305 15.51 -8.52 -2.97
N VAL A 306 16.53 -9.23 -3.46
CA VAL A 306 17.86 -9.21 -2.88
C VAL A 306 18.90 -9.08 -3.98
N LYS A 307 19.95 -8.31 -3.71
CA LYS A 307 21.11 -8.24 -4.61
C LYS A 307 22.08 -9.37 -4.28
N TYR A 308 22.56 -10.07 -5.32
CA TYR A 308 23.56 -11.11 -5.20
C TYR A 308 24.80 -10.80 -6.01
N LYS A 309 25.96 -11.09 -5.41
CA LYS A 309 27.18 -11.35 -6.16
C LYS A 309 27.33 -12.87 -6.29
N LEU A 310 27.18 -13.37 -7.52
CA LEU A 310 27.20 -14.79 -7.82
C LEU A 310 28.62 -15.24 -8.22
N ASP A 311 29.06 -16.37 -7.68
CA ASP A 311 30.16 -17.16 -8.23
C ASP A 311 29.55 -18.38 -8.93
N ILE A 312 29.49 -18.28 -10.28
CA ILE A 312 28.80 -19.25 -11.12
C ILE A 312 29.71 -19.61 -12.31
N VAL A 313 29.79 -20.90 -12.62
CA VAL A 313 30.61 -21.43 -13.72
C VAL A 313 29.75 -22.25 -14.67
N LYS A 314 30.06 -22.21 -15.96
CA LYS A 314 29.35 -23.03 -16.93
C LYS A 314 29.73 -24.48 -16.78
N LYS A 315 28.76 -25.39 -16.86
CA LYS A 315 28.97 -26.84 -16.89
C LYS A 315 29.65 -27.24 -18.19
N ALA A 316 30.66 -28.07 -18.08
CA ALA A 316 31.28 -28.78 -19.18
C ALA A 316 30.92 -30.26 -19.14
N VAL A 317 31.05 -30.94 -20.28
CA VAL A 317 30.88 -32.40 -20.38
C VAL A 317 32.22 -32.97 -20.84
N ALA A 318 32.71 -33.93 -20.09
CA ALA A 318 33.86 -34.69 -20.50
C ALA A 318 33.56 -36.19 -20.58
N GLN A 319 34.11 -36.88 -21.59
CA GLN A 319 34.07 -38.32 -21.64
C GLN A 319 35.29 -38.88 -20.91
N LEU A 320 35.06 -39.63 -19.83
CA LEU A 320 36.12 -40.20 -19.01
C LEU A 320 36.06 -41.72 -19.02
N GLU A 321 37.21 -42.37 -19.03
CA GLU A 321 37.36 -43.80 -18.71
C GLU A 321 37.60 -43.91 -17.20
N LEU A 322 36.58 -44.27 -16.46
CA LEU A 322 36.60 -44.37 -15.00
C LEU A 322 36.84 -45.80 -14.55
N THR A 323 37.64 -45.93 -13.47
CA THR A 323 37.74 -47.22 -12.77
C THR A 323 36.65 -47.28 -11.68
N VAL A 324 35.72 -48.22 -11.81
CA VAL A 324 34.65 -48.42 -10.81
C VAL A 324 35.13 -49.31 -9.69
N GLN A 325 34.89 -48.93 -8.46
CA GLN A 325 35.27 -49.68 -7.24
C GLN A 325 33.99 -50.17 -6.53
N ALA A 326 34.06 -51.36 -5.92
CA ALA A 326 33.04 -51.77 -4.97
C ALA A 326 33.26 -51.16 -3.60
N GLN A 327 32.22 -50.61 -3.01
CA GLN A 327 32.22 -50.12 -1.64
C GLN A 327 31.27 -50.97 -0.77
N ASN A 328 31.55 -51.00 0.53
CA ASN A 328 30.74 -51.69 1.54
C ASN A 328 30.63 -53.23 1.32
N VAL A 329 31.72 -53.86 0.84
CA VAL A 329 31.75 -55.30 0.69
C VAL A 329 31.69 -55.95 2.10
N GLN A 330 30.79 -56.93 2.26
CA GLN A 330 30.62 -57.63 3.54
C GLN A 330 31.88 -58.44 3.89
N SER A 331 32.23 -58.45 5.21
CA SER A 331 33.39 -59.21 5.68
C SER A 331 33.34 -60.68 5.26
N GLY A 332 34.40 -61.15 4.64
CA GLY A 332 34.52 -62.52 4.15
C GLY A 332 34.04 -62.75 2.70
N LEU A 333 33.54 -61.70 2.02
CA LEU A 333 33.20 -61.71 0.63
C LEU A 333 34.14 -60.87 -0.20
N THR A 334 34.22 -61.14 -1.49
CA THR A 334 34.96 -60.32 -2.47
C THR A 334 34.00 -59.89 -3.59
N ALA A 335 34.23 -58.71 -4.16
CA ALA A 335 33.43 -58.21 -5.30
C ALA A 335 34.29 -58.16 -6.56
N LYS A 336 33.87 -58.86 -7.59
CA LYS A 336 34.49 -58.83 -8.92
C LYS A 336 33.65 -57.92 -9.83
N ILE A 337 34.30 -56.96 -10.47
CA ILE A 337 33.65 -55.98 -11.34
C ILE A 337 34.47 -55.88 -12.63
N ASN A 338 33.79 -55.74 -13.80
CA ASN A 338 34.43 -55.19 -14.97
C ASN A 338 34.66 -53.68 -14.67
N ASN A 339 35.83 -53.32 -14.18
CA ASN A 339 36.09 -52.05 -13.50
C ASN A 339 36.29 -50.85 -14.44
N LYS A 340 36.12 -51.02 -15.76
CA LYS A 340 36.25 -49.89 -16.71
C LYS A 340 34.88 -49.47 -17.19
N LEU A 341 34.58 -48.16 -16.99
CA LEU A 341 33.37 -47.51 -17.43
C LEU A 341 33.75 -46.25 -18.26
N ILE A 342 33.32 -46.19 -19.51
CA ILE A 342 33.37 -44.98 -20.31
C ILE A 342 32.05 -44.23 -20.05
N ALA A 343 32.19 -43.06 -19.38
CA ALA A 343 31.04 -42.28 -18.97
C ALA A 343 31.16 -40.82 -19.39
N GLN A 344 30.03 -40.18 -19.68
CA GLN A 344 29.93 -38.73 -19.82
C GLN A 344 29.66 -38.12 -18.46
N VAL A 345 30.53 -37.20 -18.06
CA VAL A 345 30.50 -36.54 -16.73
C VAL A 345 30.31 -35.06 -16.93
N TRP A 346 29.32 -34.50 -16.25
CA TRP A 346 29.12 -33.06 -16.09
C TRP A 346 29.96 -32.54 -14.93
N GLY A 347 30.51 -31.33 -15.10
CA GLY A 347 31.25 -30.66 -14.01
C GLY A 347 31.81 -29.32 -14.45
N GLU A 348 32.66 -28.72 -13.63
CA GLU A 348 33.38 -27.49 -13.96
C GLU A 348 34.49 -27.78 -15.02
N ASP A 349 34.54 -26.95 -16.06
CA ASP A 349 35.52 -27.07 -17.11
C ASP A 349 36.97 -27.07 -16.54
N GLY A 350 37.82 -27.95 -17.06
CA GLY A 350 39.18 -28.14 -16.58
C GLY A 350 39.33 -28.90 -15.27
N LYS A 351 38.24 -29.24 -14.56
CA LYS A 351 38.26 -30.04 -13.32
C LYS A 351 37.71 -31.46 -13.51
N ILE A 352 37.11 -31.76 -14.64
CA ILE A 352 36.59 -33.07 -14.99
C ILE A 352 37.72 -33.95 -15.51
N THR A 353 38.46 -34.58 -14.59
CA THR A 353 39.57 -35.46 -14.92
C THR A 353 39.46 -36.77 -14.15
N VAL A 354 40.13 -37.85 -14.62
CA VAL A 354 40.14 -39.17 -13.97
C VAL A 354 40.70 -39.13 -12.55
N ASP A 355 41.53 -38.14 -12.24
CA ASP A 355 42.15 -37.98 -10.94
C ASP A 355 41.19 -37.34 -9.92
N ASN A 356 40.24 -36.49 -10.41
CA ASN A 356 39.31 -35.72 -9.59
C ASN A 356 37.93 -36.39 -9.45
N VAL A 357 37.68 -37.46 -10.25
CA VAL A 357 36.40 -38.11 -10.34
C VAL A 357 36.55 -39.61 -9.97
N LYS A 358 35.85 -40.08 -8.99
CA LYS A 358 35.81 -41.49 -8.58
C LYS A 358 34.45 -42.08 -8.87
N ALA A 359 34.43 -43.33 -9.40
CA ALA A 359 33.21 -44.07 -9.64
C ALA A 359 33.17 -45.32 -8.73
N TYR A 360 32.00 -45.58 -8.17
CA TYR A 360 31.82 -46.74 -7.31
C TYR A 360 30.42 -47.35 -7.39
N VAL A 361 30.31 -48.59 -6.97
CA VAL A 361 29.04 -49.28 -6.72
C VAL A 361 28.96 -49.65 -5.25
N ASP A 362 27.78 -49.54 -4.67
CA ASP A 362 27.52 -49.91 -3.29
C ASP A 362 26.96 -51.33 -3.23
N VAL A 363 27.70 -52.23 -2.64
CA VAL A 363 27.32 -53.63 -2.46
C VAL A 363 26.88 -53.98 -1.05
N SER A 364 26.51 -52.97 -0.25
CA SER A 364 26.03 -53.17 1.12
C SER A 364 24.83 -54.09 1.18
N GLY A 365 24.86 -55.08 2.08
CA GLY A 365 23.77 -56.04 2.31
C GLY A 365 23.61 -57.10 1.24
N LEU A 366 24.50 -57.17 0.23
CA LEU A 366 24.44 -58.21 -0.82
C LEU A 366 25.26 -59.43 -0.38
N GLY A 367 24.64 -60.60 -0.54
CA GLY A 367 25.30 -61.91 -0.41
C GLY A 367 25.98 -62.35 -1.71
N ALA A 368 26.52 -63.59 -1.73
CA ALA A 368 27.10 -64.16 -2.95
C ALA A 368 26.05 -64.22 -4.11
N GLY A 369 26.45 -63.73 -5.28
CA GLY A 369 25.56 -63.62 -6.45
C GLY A 369 26.04 -62.58 -7.47
N THR A 370 25.37 -62.53 -8.62
CA THR A 370 25.64 -61.56 -9.68
C THR A 370 24.50 -60.53 -9.72
N TYR A 371 24.85 -59.22 -9.67
CA TYR A 371 23.94 -58.11 -9.57
C TYR A 371 24.29 -57.05 -10.61
N ASN A 372 23.25 -56.41 -11.15
CA ASN A 372 23.42 -55.21 -12.01
C ASN A 372 23.12 -54.00 -11.15
N LEU A 373 24.16 -53.23 -10.79
CA LEU A 373 24.07 -52.14 -9.81
C LEU A 373 24.29 -50.78 -10.43
N PRO A 374 23.59 -49.75 -9.96
CA PRO A 374 23.83 -48.39 -10.42
C PRO A 374 25.21 -47.90 -9.98
N VAL A 375 25.94 -47.29 -10.92
CA VAL A 375 27.23 -46.66 -10.64
C VAL A 375 26.99 -45.27 -10.01
N LYS A 376 27.63 -45.01 -8.94
CA LYS A 376 27.65 -43.69 -8.25
C LYS A 376 28.97 -42.97 -8.55
N ILE A 377 28.94 -41.65 -8.53
CA ILE A 377 30.09 -40.78 -8.79
C ILE A 377 30.38 -39.94 -7.55
N GLU A 378 31.65 -39.73 -7.28
CA GLU A 378 32.18 -38.88 -6.20
C GLU A 378 33.21 -37.91 -6.79
N GLY A 379 33.07 -36.63 -6.46
CA GLY A 379 33.97 -35.56 -6.83
C GLY A 379 33.30 -34.19 -6.59
N GLU A 380 34.08 -33.10 -6.64
CA GLU A 380 33.57 -31.75 -6.40
C GLU A 380 32.74 -31.27 -7.59
N ASN A 381 31.44 -31.05 -7.39
CA ASN A 381 30.49 -30.53 -8.38
C ASN A 381 30.43 -31.35 -9.68
N VAL A 382 30.51 -32.67 -9.57
CA VAL A 382 30.43 -33.59 -10.71
C VAL A 382 29.17 -34.46 -10.62
N SER A 383 28.63 -34.80 -11.78
CA SER A 383 27.52 -35.73 -11.91
C SER A 383 27.61 -36.51 -13.22
N PHE A 384 27.00 -37.69 -13.31
CA PHE A 384 26.87 -38.36 -14.60
C PHE A 384 25.86 -37.63 -15.48
N ALA A 385 26.12 -37.58 -16.79
CA ALA A 385 25.17 -37.03 -17.78
C ALA A 385 23.96 -37.94 -17.98
N GLU A 386 24.13 -39.25 -17.74
CA GLU A 386 23.11 -40.26 -17.83
C GLU A 386 23.32 -41.36 -16.76
N ASN A 387 22.34 -42.23 -16.55
CA ASN A 387 22.47 -43.31 -15.58
C ASN A 387 23.30 -44.47 -16.13
N TYR A 388 24.32 -44.88 -15.36
CA TYR A 388 25.14 -46.05 -15.71
C TYR A 388 24.89 -47.16 -14.72
N THR A 389 24.87 -48.41 -15.24
CA THR A 389 24.83 -49.62 -14.39
C THR A 389 25.98 -50.55 -14.76
N ILE A 390 26.44 -51.34 -13.84
CA ILE A 390 27.53 -52.31 -14.05
C ILE A 390 27.20 -53.64 -13.39
N GLU A 391 27.62 -54.71 -14.00
CA GLU A 391 27.51 -56.04 -13.41
C GLU A 391 28.59 -56.26 -12.37
N VAL A 392 28.20 -56.74 -11.18
CA VAL A 392 29.04 -57.01 -10.02
C VAL A 392 28.78 -58.44 -9.56
N THR A 393 29.81 -59.26 -9.48
CA THR A 393 29.75 -60.60 -8.85
C THR A 393 30.34 -60.53 -7.47
N VAL A 394 29.55 -60.85 -6.45
CA VAL A 394 29.93 -60.98 -5.04
C VAL A 394 30.13 -62.46 -4.74
N GLU A 395 31.30 -62.86 -4.28
CA GLU A 395 31.64 -64.24 -3.97
C GLU A 395 32.50 -64.37 -2.69
#